data_3a60d3bb9b8801c3165bc4fa9131d2bc
#
_entry.id   3a60d3bb9b8801c3165bc4fa9131d2bc
#
_cell.length_a   1.000
_cell.length_b   1.000
_cell.length_c   1.000
_cell.angle_alpha   90.00
_cell.angle_beta   90.00
_cell.angle_gamma   90.00
#
_symmetry.space_group_name_H-M   'P 1'
#
loop_
_entity.id
_entity.type
_entity.pdbx_description
1 polymer ?
#
loop_
_entity_poly.entity_id
_entity_poly.type
_entity_poly.pdbx_seq_one_letter_code
_entity_poly.pdbx_strand_id
1 'polypeptide(L)'
;FAKDIYPRIRQKMEAAGQVPPEFIVVGSKVTDEIRALQQPDNGIIIKGFVSEEELSELYATCRVVVVPLRYGAGVKGKVVEAIYNGAPIVTTSIGAEGIPQVEDVLLVEDEPEAFAETVTRLYQSPEGCKALCEKTQSYIRTHFSMDAAWKVIENDFKR
;
A
#
# COMPACT_ATOMS: atom_id res chain seq x y z
N PHE A 1 -1.55 -9.10 8.76
CA PHE A 1 -2.71 -8.47 8.09
C PHE A 1 -3.85 -9.47 7.89
N ALA A 2 -3.64 -10.54 7.13
CA ALA A 2 -4.68 -11.48 6.72
C ALA A 2 -5.46 -12.14 7.86
N LYS A 3 -4.82 -12.41 9.00
CA LYS A 3 -5.46 -13.09 10.15
C LYS A 3 -6.07 -12.15 11.19
N ASP A 4 -5.72 -10.85 11.15
CA ASP A 4 -6.13 -9.90 12.19
C ASP A 4 -6.81 -8.66 11.60
N ILE A 5 -6.17 -7.97 10.66
CA ILE A 5 -6.67 -6.70 10.12
C ILE A 5 -7.78 -6.93 9.06
N TYR A 6 -7.54 -7.81 8.09
CA TYR A 6 -8.50 -8.05 7.02
C TYR A 6 -9.87 -8.59 7.49
N PRO A 7 -9.95 -9.50 8.48
CA PRO A 7 -11.25 -9.89 9.04
C PRO A 7 -12.03 -8.71 9.64
N ARG A 8 -11.35 -7.73 10.25
CA ARG A 8 -11.99 -6.51 10.77
C ARG A 8 -12.54 -5.63 9.65
N ILE A 9 -11.80 -5.49 8.55
CA ILE A 9 -12.26 -4.79 7.34
C ILE A 9 -13.55 -5.45 6.82
N ARG A 10 -13.55 -6.77 6.67
CA ARG A 10 -14.74 -7.52 6.24
C ARG A 10 -15.93 -7.27 7.14
N GLN A 11 -15.74 -7.40 8.45
CA GLN A 11 -16.81 -7.18 9.45
C GLN A 11 -17.38 -5.76 9.35
N LYS A 12 -16.53 -4.74 9.22
CA LYS A 12 -16.97 -3.35 9.07
C LYS A 12 -17.77 -3.12 7.79
N MET A 13 -17.34 -3.70 6.67
CA MET A 13 -18.04 -3.60 5.39
C MET A 13 -19.41 -4.33 5.44
N GLU A 14 -19.44 -5.55 5.96
CA GLU A 14 -20.67 -6.33 6.11
C GLU A 14 -21.67 -5.65 7.05
N ALA A 15 -21.21 -5.07 8.16
CA ALA A 15 -22.04 -4.29 9.07
C ALA A 15 -22.65 -3.03 8.41
N ALA A 16 -21.97 -2.48 7.40
CA ALA A 16 -22.47 -1.38 6.58
C ALA A 16 -23.35 -1.85 5.40
N GLY A 17 -23.66 -3.15 5.30
CA GLY A 17 -24.43 -3.71 4.19
C GLY A 17 -23.70 -3.70 2.84
N GLN A 18 -22.37 -3.66 2.86
CA GLN A 18 -21.53 -3.60 1.67
C GLN A 18 -20.77 -4.91 1.47
N VAL A 19 -20.44 -5.19 0.20
CA VAL A 19 -19.61 -6.34 -0.13
C VAL A 19 -18.15 -6.05 0.26
N PRO A 20 -17.51 -6.91 1.07
CA PRO A 20 -16.11 -6.74 1.41
C PRO A 20 -15.19 -6.81 0.18
N PRO A 21 -14.09 -6.04 0.15
CA PRO A 21 -13.13 -6.12 -0.94
C PRO A 21 -12.40 -7.46 -0.95
N GLU A 22 -11.96 -7.90 -2.11
CA GLU A 22 -10.98 -8.96 -2.21
C GLU A 22 -9.60 -8.46 -1.72
N PHE A 23 -8.87 -9.33 -1.03
CA PHE A 23 -7.49 -9.09 -0.62
C PHE A 23 -6.54 -9.93 -1.47
N ILE A 24 -5.85 -9.27 -2.39
CA ILE A 24 -4.91 -9.91 -3.32
C ILE A 24 -3.50 -9.85 -2.75
N VAL A 25 -2.86 -11.00 -2.62
CA VAL A 25 -1.48 -11.13 -2.13
C VAL A 25 -0.56 -11.50 -3.29
N VAL A 26 0.43 -10.64 -3.56
CA VAL A 26 1.42 -10.82 -4.61
C VAL A 26 2.80 -10.92 -4.00
N GLY A 27 3.61 -11.86 -4.47
CA GLY A 27 5.00 -12.01 -4.01
C GLY A 27 5.65 -13.29 -4.52
N SER A 28 6.96 -13.26 -4.74
CA SER A 28 7.72 -14.36 -5.33
C SER A 28 7.96 -15.56 -4.38
N LYS A 29 7.88 -15.33 -3.06
CA LYS A 29 8.18 -16.36 -2.04
C LYS A 29 6.92 -16.68 -1.23
N VAL A 30 5.97 -17.38 -1.85
CA VAL A 30 4.74 -17.82 -1.21
C VAL A 30 5.00 -19.18 -0.54
N THR A 31 4.99 -19.19 0.79
CA THR A 31 5.09 -20.43 1.60
C THR A 31 3.73 -21.13 1.65
N ASP A 32 3.72 -22.41 2.07
CA ASP A 32 2.48 -23.15 2.25
C ASP A 32 1.57 -22.52 3.31
N GLU A 33 2.15 -21.89 4.33
CA GLU A 33 1.39 -21.12 5.33
C GLU A 33 0.66 -19.93 4.72
N ILE A 34 1.29 -19.23 3.75
CA ILE A 34 0.66 -18.12 3.02
C ILE A 34 -0.42 -18.68 2.09
N ARG A 35 -0.16 -19.79 1.38
CA ARG A 35 -1.18 -20.43 0.53
C ARG A 35 -2.40 -20.87 1.32
N ALA A 36 -2.22 -21.38 2.52
CA ALA A 36 -3.29 -21.79 3.41
C ALA A 36 -4.19 -20.64 3.92
N LEU A 37 -3.78 -19.38 3.72
CA LEU A 37 -4.64 -18.23 4.03
C LEU A 37 -5.82 -18.09 3.05
N GLN A 38 -5.65 -18.55 1.82
CA GLN A 38 -6.74 -18.58 0.84
C GLN A 38 -7.68 -19.74 1.15
N GLN A 39 -8.91 -19.44 1.47
CA GLN A 39 -9.97 -20.41 1.76
C GLN A 39 -11.23 -20.01 0.99
N PRO A 40 -12.14 -20.95 0.72
CA PRO A 40 -13.42 -20.64 0.12
C PRO A 40 -14.12 -19.48 0.87
N ASP A 41 -14.62 -18.54 0.13
CA ASP A 41 -15.46 -17.42 0.61
C ASP A 41 -14.81 -16.45 1.60
N ASN A 42 -13.49 -16.56 1.86
CA ASN A 42 -12.82 -15.61 2.76
C ASN A 42 -12.30 -14.33 2.07
N GLY A 43 -12.42 -14.23 0.74
CA GLY A 43 -12.00 -13.07 -0.04
C GLY A 43 -10.50 -12.87 -0.15
N ILE A 44 -9.67 -13.83 0.27
CA ILE A 44 -8.21 -13.77 0.13
C ILE A 44 -7.80 -14.52 -1.13
N ILE A 45 -7.04 -13.87 -2.00
CA ILE A 45 -6.51 -14.41 -3.25
C ILE A 45 -4.99 -14.37 -3.22
N ILE A 46 -4.35 -15.53 -3.29
CA ILE A 46 -2.89 -15.65 -3.31
C ILE A 46 -2.43 -15.87 -4.76
N LYS A 47 -1.99 -14.82 -5.42
CA LYS A 47 -1.48 -14.89 -6.80
C LYS A 47 -0.05 -15.41 -6.89
N GLY A 48 0.76 -15.18 -5.85
CA GLY A 48 2.17 -15.55 -5.91
C GLY A 48 3.00 -14.60 -6.78
N PHE A 49 3.92 -15.14 -7.57
CA PHE A 49 4.68 -14.37 -8.55
C PHE A 49 3.76 -13.98 -9.72
N VAL A 50 3.85 -12.72 -10.12
CA VAL A 50 3.15 -12.15 -11.29
C VAL A 50 4.17 -11.47 -12.20
N SER A 51 3.84 -11.30 -13.48
CA SER A 51 4.68 -10.51 -14.40
C SER A 51 4.64 -9.02 -14.07
N GLU A 52 5.54 -8.23 -14.64
CA GLU A 52 5.55 -6.76 -14.47
C GLU A 52 4.28 -6.13 -15.05
N GLU A 53 3.78 -6.67 -16.16
CA GLU A 53 2.54 -6.23 -16.79
C GLU A 53 1.34 -6.51 -15.88
N GLU A 54 1.23 -7.70 -15.32
CA GLU A 54 0.15 -8.06 -14.40
C GLU A 54 0.24 -7.24 -13.09
N LEU A 55 1.44 -6.98 -12.59
CA LEU A 55 1.64 -6.13 -11.42
C LEU A 55 1.18 -4.70 -11.70
N SER A 56 1.52 -4.16 -12.87
CA SER A 56 1.08 -2.83 -13.31
C SER A 56 -0.44 -2.74 -13.42
N GLU A 57 -1.09 -3.77 -13.98
CA GLU A 57 -2.56 -3.84 -14.03
C GLU A 57 -3.19 -3.90 -12.63
N LEU A 58 -2.58 -4.65 -11.71
CA LEU A 58 -3.04 -4.70 -10.33
C LEU A 58 -2.94 -3.32 -9.64
N TYR A 59 -1.85 -2.59 -9.83
CA TYR A 59 -1.74 -1.23 -9.31
C TYR A 59 -2.74 -0.26 -9.95
N ALA A 60 -3.02 -0.41 -11.25
CA ALA A 60 -3.98 0.45 -11.96
C ALA A 60 -5.44 0.17 -11.55
N THR A 61 -5.75 -1.03 -11.10
CA THR A 61 -7.13 -1.47 -10.80
C THR A 61 -7.43 -1.60 -9.32
N CYS A 62 -6.42 -1.76 -8.45
CA CYS A 62 -6.62 -1.83 -7.01
C CYS A 62 -7.05 -0.46 -6.46
N ARG A 63 -7.98 -0.48 -5.52
CA ARG A 63 -8.46 0.75 -4.87
C ARG A 63 -7.55 1.21 -3.73
N VAL A 64 -6.95 0.26 -2.99
CA VAL A 64 -6.06 0.54 -1.86
C VAL A 64 -4.94 -0.48 -1.83
N VAL A 65 -3.72 -0.03 -1.68
CA VAL A 65 -2.54 -0.86 -1.41
C VAL A 65 -2.26 -0.86 0.08
N VAL A 66 -1.99 -2.03 0.64
CA VAL A 66 -1.64 -2.18 2.05
C VAL A 66 -0.24 -2.75 2.22
N VAL A 67 0.58 -2.10 3.05
CA VAL A 67 1.95 -2.54 3.36
C VAL A 67 2.13 -2.61 4.89
N PRO A 68 1.54 -3.61 5.55
CA PRO A 68 1.45 -3.70 7.01
C PRO A 68 2.71 -4.33 7.64
N LEU A 69 3.86 -3.68 7.49
CA LEU A 69 5.14 -4.17 8.00
C LEU A 69 5.25 -3.99 9.51
N ARG A 70 5.74 -5.02 10.22
CA ARG A 70 5.97 -5.01 11.67
C ARG A 70 7.44 -4.91 12.04
N TYR A 71 8.35 -5.14 11.09
CA TYR A 71 9.79 -5.11 11.27
C TYR A 71 10.51 -4.83 9.96
N GLY A 72 11.75 -4.46 10.06
CA GLY A 72 12.63 -4.11 8.94
C GLY A 72 13.26 -2.74 9.16
N ALA A 73 14.45 -2.51 8.63
CA ALA A 73 15.16 -1.25 8.70
C ALA A 73 15.26 -0.59 7.32
N GLY A 74 15.37 0.72 7.30
CA GLY A 74 15.55 1.53 6.09
C GLY A 74 14.34 1.60 5.15
N VAL A 75 14.54 2.17 3.99
CA VAL A 75 13.50 2.40 2.98
C VAL A 75 12.90 1.08 2.49
N LYS A 76 11.59 1.01 2.43
CA LYS A 76 10.84 -0.19 2.03
C LYS A 76 10.51 -0.13 0.54
N GLY A 77 11.17 -0.94 -0.27
CA GLY A 77 10.98 -1.00 -1.71
C GLY A 77 9.51 -1.14 -2.14
N LYS A 78 8.71 -1.93 -1.40
CA LYS A 78 7.28 -2.10 -1.71
C LYS A 78 6.44 -0.84 -1.51
N VAL A 79 6.80 0.00 -0.55
CA VAL A 79 6.13 1.29 -0.35
C VAL A 79 6.52 2.25 -1.47
N VAL A 80 7.83 2.33 -1.80
CA VAL A 80 8.32 3.16 -2.91
C VAL A 80 7.71 2.72 -4.25
N GLU A 81 7.60 1.42 -4.49
CA GLU A 81 6.96 0.88 -5.69
C GLU A 81 5.49 1.27 -5.78
N ALA A 82 4.74 1.17 -4.69
CA ALA A 82 3.35 1.59 -4.64
C ALA A 82 3.19 3.11 -4.81
N ILE A 83 4.08 3.91 -4.22
CA ILE A 83 4.15 5.37 -4.45
C ILE A 83 4.40 5.63 -5.95
N TYR A 84 5.39 4.96 -6.55
CA TYR A 84 5.74 5.14 -7.96
C TYR A 84 4.57 4.85 -8.90
N ASN A 85 3.75 3.85 -8.56
CA ASN A 85 2.53 3.52 -9.32
C ASN A 85 1.33 4.42 -8.99
N GLY A 86 1.49 5.42 -8.12
CA GLY A 86 0.44 6.38 -7.80
C GLY A 86 -0.72 5.80 -6.99
N ALA A 87 -0.54 4.64 -6.37
CA ALA A 87 -1.60 3.96 -5.63
C ALA A 87 -1.91 4.64 -4.28
N PRO A 88 -3.17 4.62 -3.80
CA PRO A 88 -3.50 4.98 -2.42
C PRO A 88 -2.94 3.94 -1.45
N ILE A 89 -2.13 4.36 -0.48
CA ILE A 89 -1.37 3.45 0.39
C ILE A 89 -1.76 3.64 1.85
N VAL A 90 -2.01 2.51 2.53
CA VAL A 90 -2.05 2.42 3.99
C VAL A 90 -0.90 1.53 4.45
N THR A 91 -0.08 2.05 5.37
CA THR A 91 1.11 1.37 5.86
C THR A 91 1.30 1.58 7.36
N THR A 92 2.36 1.02 7.93
CA THR A 92 2.78 1.25 9.31
C THR A 92 3.90 2.29 9.38
N SER A 93 4.23 2.78 10.57
CA SER A 93 5.40 3.63 10.80
C SER A 93 6.69 3.00 10.27
N ILE A 94 6.84 1.67 10.43
CA ILE A 94 7.96 0.91 9.87
C ILE A 94 7.94 0.92 8.34
N GLY A 95 6.78 0.85 7.72
CA GLY A 95 6.65 0.92 6.26
C GLY A 95 6.99 2.30 5.70
N ALA A 96 6.71 3.37 6.43
CA ALA A 96 7.00 4.75 6.05
C ALA A 96 8.45 5.18 6.35
N GLU A 97 9.19 4.38 7.13
CA GLU A 97 10.54 4.70 7.59
C GLU A 97 11.51 5.01 6.44
N GLY A 98 12.24 6.12 6.55
CA GLY A 98 13.29 6.53 5.61
C GLY A 98 12.78 7.12 4.29
N ILE A 99 11.48 7.29 4.12
CA ILE A 99 10.89 7.98 2.98
C ILE A 99 10.55 9.41 3.42
N PRO A 100 11.15 10.45 2.80
CA PRO A 100 10.99 11.82 3.28
C PRO A 100 9.61 12.39 2.95
N GLN A 101 9.07 13.22 3.84
CA GLN A 101 7.86 14.03 3.60
C GLN A 101 6.65 13.23 3.06
N VAL A 102 6.40 12.05 3.67
CA VAL A 102 5.34 11.13 3.21
C VAL A 102 3.99 11.35 3.88
N GLU A 103 3.88 12.27 4.82
CA GLU A 103 2.70 12.52 5.64
C GLU A 103 1.45 12.86 4.79
N ASP A 104 1.68 13.42 3.61
CA ASP A 104 0.61 13.78 2.67
C ASP A 104 0.24 12.65 1.69
N VAL A 105 1.08 11.63 1.54
CA VAL A 105 0.93 10.59 0.51
C VAL A 105 0.73 9.18 1.06
N LEU A 106 1.06 8.97 2.33
CA LEU A 106 0.83 7.70 3.03
C LEU A 106 -0.15 7.90 4.20
N LEU A 107 -1.06 6.96 4.36
CA LEU A 107 -1.83 6.83 5.59
C LEU A 107 -1.11 5.83 6.49
N VAL A 108 -0.69 6.29 7.67
CA VAL A 108 0.17 5.51 8.59
C VAL A 108 -0.62 5.12 9.82
N GLU A 109 -0.72 3.80 10.07
CA GLU A 109 -1.44 3.24 11.21
C GLU A 109 -0.68 2.02 11.74
N ASP A 110 -0.40 2.00 13.01
CA ASP A 110 0.33 0.88 13.63
C ASP A 110 -0.61 -0.10 14.33
N GLU A 111 -1.73 0.39 14.87
CA GLU A 111 -2.70 -0.43 15.58
C GLU A 111 -3.65 -1.13 14.61
N PRO A 112 -3.88 -2.46 14.77
CA PRO A 112 -4.71 -3.25 13.84
C PRO A 112 -6.12 -2.70 13.62
N GLU A 113 -6.77 -2.18 14.67
CA GLU A 113 -8.11 -1.62 14.56
C GLU A 113 -8.13 -0.31 13.78
N ALA A 114 -7.20 0.60 14.08
CA ALA A 114 -7.05 1.87 13.35
C ALA A 114 -6.68 1.63 11.89
N PHE A 115 -5.81 0.65 11.63
CA PHE A 115 -5.45 0.25 10.27
C PHE A 115 -6.68 -0.24 9.48
N ALA A 116 -7.47 -1.13 10.09
CA ALA A 116 -8.69 -1.64 9.46
C ALA A 116 -9.70 -0.52 9.19
N GLU A 117 -9.87 0.40 10.13
CA GLU A 117 -10.76 1.55 9.98
C GLU A 117 -10.31 2.49 8.85
N THR A 118 -9.02 2.80 8.81
CA THR A 118 -8.44 3.67 7.76
C THR A 118 -8.56 3.04 6.38
N VAL A 119 -8.27 1.73 6.22
CA VAL A 119 -8.49 1.02 4.95
C VAL A 119 -9.96 1.03 4.57
N THR A 120 -10.88 0.73 5.49
CA THR A 120 -12.31 0.69 5.22
C THR A 120 -12.81 2.05 4.76
N ARG A 121 -12.47 3.12 5.48
CA ARG A 121 -12.85 4.51 5.15
C ARG A 121 -12.31 4.92 3.78
N LEU A 122 -11.04 4.63 3.50
CA LEU A 122 -10.42 4.95 2.20
C LEU A 122 -11.11 4.17 1.07
N TYR A 123 -11.32 2.87 1.27
CA TYR A 123 -11.98 2.02 0.28
C TYR A 123 -13.39 2.49 -0.05
N GLN A 124 -14.12 3.03 0.91
CA GLN A 124 -15.48 3.57 0.73
C GLN A 124 -15.51 4.97 0.11
N SER A 125 -14.36 5.66 -0.01
CA SER A 125 -14.28 7.02 -0.52
C SER A 125 -13.53 7.08 -1.86
N PRO A 126 -14.23 7.02 -3.00
CA PRO A 126 -13.60 7.23 -4.32
C PRO A 126 -12.88 8.56 -4.42
N GLU A 127 -13.44 9.62 -3.85
CA GLU A 127 -12.87 10.97 -3.83
C GLU A 127 -11.59 10.99 -2.97
N GLY A 128 -11.59 10.30 -1.82
CA GLY A 128 -10.40 10.14 -0.98
C GLY A 128 -9.29 9.40 -1.68
N CYS A 129 -9.60 8.30 -2.36
CA CYS A 129 -8.63 7.56 -3.19
C CYS A 129 -8.05 8.47 -4.29
N LYS A 130 -8.91 9.17 -5.04
CA LYS A 130 -8.47 10.08 -6.11
C LYS A 130 -7.56 11.19 -5.58
N ALA A 131 -7.95 11.85 -4.50
CA ALA A 131 -7.15 12.91 -3.88
C ALA A 131 -5.77 12.40 -3.45
N LEU A 132 -5.71 11.17 -2.88
CA LEU A 132 -4.45 10.55 -2.47
C LEU A 132 -3.58 10.17 -3.68
N CYS A 133 -4.17 9.64 -4.76
CA CYS A 133 -3.47 9.38 -6.02
C CYS A 133 -2.84 10.67 -6.60
N GLU A 134 -3.57 11.77 -6.63
CA GLU A 134 -3.09 13.06 -7.14
C GLU A 134 -1.90 13.59 -6.31
N LYS A 135 -1.98 13.49 -4.98
CA LYS A 135 -0.88 13.83 -4.08
C LYS A 135 0.34 12.94 -4.31
N THR A 136 0.15 11.64 -4.44
CA THR A 136 1.20 10.67 -4.70
C THR A 136 1.90 10.95 -6.03
N GLN A 137 1.17 11.26 -7.09
CA GLN A 137 1.74 11.65 -8.39
C GLN A 137 2.55 12.94 -8.30
N SER A 138 2.07 13.95 -7.55
CA SER A 138 2.83 15.18 -7.31
C SER A 138 4.11 14.91 -6.54
N TYR A 139 4.04 14.06 -5.52
CA TYR A 139 5.19 13.64 -4.71
C TYR A 139 6.27 12.97 -5.55
N ILE A 140 5.90 12.04 -6.46
CA ILE A 140 6.85 11.38 -7.36
C ILE A 140 7.61 12.41 -8.22
N ARG A 141 6.89 13.36 -8.82
CA ARG A 141 7.51 14.41 -9.64
C ARG A 141 8.51 15.25 -8.86
N THR A 142 8.24 15.48 -7.57
CA THR A 142 9.07 16.33 -6.71
C THR A 142 10.29 15.58 -6.17
N HIS A 143 10.16 14.31 -5.80
CA HIS A 143 11.19 13.58 -5.04
C HIS A 143 11.92 12.50 -5.87
N PHE A 144 11.32 12.00 -6.95
CA PHE A 144 11.87 10.91 -7.76
C PHE A 144 12.05 11.27 -9.23
N SER A 145 12.00 12.57 -9.59
CA SER A 145 12.35 13.03 -10.94
C SER A 145 13.86 13.09 -11.14
N MET A 146 14.31 13.10 -12.40
CA MET A 146 15.70 13.34 -12.73
C MET A 146 16.20 14.68 -12.17
N ASP A 147 15.36 15.72 -12.18
CA ASP A 147 15.70 17.03 -11.63
C ASP A 147 15.89 16.98 -10.10
N ALA A 148 15.11 16.17 -9.40
CA ALA A 148 15.28 15.95 -7.97
C ALA A 148 16.59 15.23 -7.66
N ALA A 149 16.95 14.21 -8.44
CA ALA A 149 18.23 13.52 -8.33
C ALA A 149 19.41 14.45 -8.60
N TRP A 150 19.33 15.29 -9.63
CA TRP A 150 20.36 16.29 -9.94
C TRP A 150 20.56 17.30 -8.83
N LYS A 151 19.50 17.81 -8.20
CA LYS A 151 19.61 18.76 -7.09
C LYS A 151 20.35 18.18 -5.88
N VAL A 152 20.15 16.89 -5.58
CA VAL A 152 20.90 16.21 -4.50
C VAL A 152 22.38 16.18 -4.83
N ILE A 153 22.74 15.73 -6.05
CA ILE A 153 24.11 15.63 -6.53
C ILE A 153 24.79 17.02 -6.54
N GLU A 154 24.11 18.05 -7.06
CA GLU A 154 24.65 19.41 -7.11
C GLU A 154 24.97 19.99 -5.72
N ASN A 155 24.12 19.70 -4.71
CA ASN A 155 24.34 20.14 -3.35
C ASN A 155 25.54 19.43 -2.69
N ASP A 156 25.81 18.18 -3.03
CA ASP A 156 26.97 17.45 -2.52
C ASP A 156 28.30 17.94 -3.15
N PHE A 157 28.27 18.41 -4.41
CA PHE A 157 29.44 19.00 -5.07
C PHE A 157 29.72 20.46 -4.67
N LYS A 158 28.79 21.14 -4.00
CA LYS A 158 28.95 22.52 -3.50
C LYS A 158 29.47 22.58 -2.05
N ARG A 159 29.71 21.44 -1.43
CA ARG A 159 30.33 21.30 -0.10
C ARG A 159 31.81 20.97 -0.23
#